data_9ae51ef2b19900ce1c38c1142e0068f6
#
_entry.id   9ae51ef2b19900ce1c38c1142e0068f6
#
_cell.length_a   1.000
_cell.length_b   1.000
_cell.length_c   1.000
_cell.angle_alpha   90.00
_cell.angle_beta   90.00
_cell.angle_gamma   90.00
#
_symmetry.space_group_name_H-M   'P 1'
#
loop_
_entity.id
_entity.type
_entity.pdbx_description
1 polymer ?
#
loop_
_entity_poly.entity_id
_entity_poly.type
_entity_poly.pdbx_seq_one_letter_code
_entity_poly.pdbx_strand_id
1 'polypeptide(L)'
;GQMEVVREVVEDELQLQIPIAGLAKDNRHRTNELLFGFPPQIIGLKTNSELFRILTQIQDEVHRFAITFHRNKRSKHQLHSELDEIKGIGEKSKELLLKNFKTVKRVKSADIQELTGVIGPQKATLIHNYFHLSGEQSK
;
A
#
# COMPACT_ATOMS: atom_id res chain seq x y z
N GLY A 1 18.13 11.48 -11.65
CA GLY A 1 17.42 11.19 -10.40
C GLY A 1 15.92 10.99 -10.60
N GLN A 2 15.13 11.00 -9.52
CA GLN A 2 13.67 10.78 -9.63
C GLN A 2 12.95 11.80 -10.51
N MET A 3 13.37 13.07 -10.51
CA MET A 3 12.80 14.10 -11.37
C MET A 3 13.02 13.82 -12.86
N GLU A 4 14.17 13.28 -13.24
CA GLU A 4 14.47 12.92 -14.64
C GLU A 4 13.57 11.79 -15.13
N VAL A 5 13.41 10.74 -14.32
CA VAL A 5 12.51 9.62 -14.65
C VAL A 5 11.06 10.11 -14.83
N VAL A 6 10.60 11.02 -13.95
CA VAL A 6 9.26 11.61 -14.09
C VAL A 6 9.16 12.43 -15.37
N ARG A 7 10.20 13.20 -15.72
CA ARG A 7 10.24 13.97 -16.96
C ARG A 7 10.13 13.05 -18.19
N GLU A 8 10.94 12.00 -18.25
CA GLU A 8 10.90 11.04 -19.36
C GLU A 8 9.49 10.45 -19.56
N VAL A 9 8.84 10.05 -18.45
CA VAL A 9 7.46 9.54 -18.53
C VAL A 9 6.48 10.61 -19.00
N VAL A 10 6.56 11.82 -18.45
CA VAL A 10 5.61 12.90 -18.77
C VAL A 10 5.80 13.41 -20.19
N GLU A 11 7.04 13.69 -20.61
CA GLU A 11 7.35 14.29 -21.89
C GLU A 11 7.40 13.25 -23.02
N ASP A 12 8.08 12.11 -22.81
CA ASP A 12 8.35 11.14 -23.86
C ASP A 12 7.23 10.09 -23.99
N GLU A 13 6.74 9.52 -22.87
CA GLU A 13 5.69 8.49 -22.94
C GLU A 13 4.28 9.09 -23.04
N LEU A 14 3.97 10.09 -22.21
CA LEU A 14 2.64 10.71 -22.17
C LEU A 14 2.51 11.89 -23.13
N GLN A 15 3.60 12.39 -23.71
CA GLN A 15 3.66 13.54 -24.61
C GLN A 15 2.99 14.80 -24.03
N LEU A 16 3.15 15.03 -22.73
CA LEU A 16 2.59 16.15 -22.01
C LEU A 16 3.68 17.19 -21.69
N GLN A 17 3.35 18.47 -21.89
CA GLN A 17 4.20 19.60 -21.51
C GLN A 17 3.71 20.18 -20.18
N ILE A 18 4.09 19.54 -19.06
CA ILE A 18 3.71 19.96 -17.71
C ILE A 18 4.97 20.35 -16.94
N PRO A 19 5.00 21.51 -16.28
CA PRO A 19 6.11 21.87 -15.40
C PRO A 19 6.31 20.85 -14.29
N ILE A 20 7.55 20.41 -14.08
CA ILE A 20 7.91 19.42 -13.07
C ILE A 20 8.76 20.09 -12.00
N ALA A 21 8.36 19.90 -10.75
CA ALA A 21 9.11 20.34 -9.58
C ALA A 21 9.30 19.17 -8.61
N GLY A 22 10.36 19.20 -7.84
CA GLY A 22 10.68 18.17 -6.86
C GLY A 22 10.88 18.75 -5.47
N LEU A 23 10.49 18.01 -4.44
CA LEU A 23 10.78 18.34 -3.05
C LEU A 23 11.93 17.45 -2.56
N ALA A 24 13.06 18.08 -2.21
CA ALA A 24 14.21 17.39 -1.65
C ALA A 24 14.10 17.30 -0.13
N LYS A 25 14.60 16.20 0.41
CA LYS A 25 14.66 15.96 1.86
C LYS A 25 16.08 16.07 2.38
N ASP A 26 16.22 16.61 3.59
CA ASP A 26 17.50 16.63 4.31
C ASP A 26 17.86 15.23 4.85
N ASN A 27 19.03 15.11 5.46
CA ASN A 27 19.52 13.88 6.08
C ASN A 27 18.64 13.37 7.25
N ARG A 28 17.70 14.19 7.73
CA ARG A 28 16.71 13.83 8.75
C ARG A 28 15.34 13.52 8.14
N HIS A 29 15.30 13.31 6.82
CA HIS A 29 14.08 13.05 6.04
C HIS A 29 13.00 14.15 6.10
N ARG A 30 13.38 15.38 6.43
CA ARG A 30 12.48 16.53 6.42
C ARG A 30 12.58 17.23 5.07
N THR A 31 11.45 17.67 4.53
CA THR A 31 11.42 18.50 3.32
C THR A 31 12.22 19.78 3.56
N ASN A 32 13.20 20.06 2.73
CA ASN A 32 14.13 21.16 2.91
C ASN A 32 14.18 22.10 1.71
N GLU A 33 14.05 21.60 0.50
CA GLU A 33 14.24 22.36 -0.72
C GLU A 33 13.19 22.05 -1.76
N LEU A 34 12.82 23.07 -2.54
CA LEU A 34 12.05 22.92 -3.76
C LEU A 34 13.00 23.02 -4.97
N LEU A 35 12.95 22.02 -5.82
CA LEU A 35 13.76 21.92 -7.04
C LEU A 35 12.90 22.14 -8.27
N PHE A 36 13.43 22.83 -9.27
CA PHE A 36 12.75 23.05 -10.54
C PHE A 36 13.74 23.04 -11.71
N GLY A 37 13.27 22.63 -12.87
CA GLY A 37 14.04 22.65 -14.12
C GLY A 37 14.97 21.45 -14.29
N PHE A 38 15.64 21.42 -15.45
CA PHE A 38 16.58 20.39 -15.86
C PHE A 38 17.81 21.02 -16.51
N PRO A 39 19.00 21.01 -15.86
CA PRO A 39 19.25 20.36 -14.55
C PRO A 39 18.49 21.02 -13.40
N PRO A 40 18.16 20.26 -12.32
CA PRO A 40 17.40 20.79 -11.21
C PRO A 40 18.10 21.94 -10.50
N GLN A 41 17.39 23.03 -10.31
CA GLN A 41 17.85 24.20 -9.56
C GLN A 41 16.99 24.41 -8.32
N ILE A 42 17.61 24.87 -7.23
CA ILE A 42 16.90 25.17 -6.00
C ILE A 42 16.09 26.46 -6.16
N ILE A 43 14.80 26.39 -5.92
CA ILE A 43 13.95 27.58 -5.76
C ILE A 43 14.06 28.04 -4.31
N GLY A 44 14.47 29.29 -4.11
CA GLY A 44 14.66 29.90 -2.80
C GLY A 44 13.35 30.14 -2.04
N LEU A 45 12.64 29.08 -1.65
CA LEU A 45 11.52 29.16 -0.74
C LEU A 45 12.00 29.09 0.71
N LYS A 46 11.55 30.03 1.52
CA LYS A 46 11.81 29.98 2.97
C LYS A 46 11.10 28.79 3.59
N THR A 47 11.81 27.96 4.36
CA THR A 47 11.26 26.77 5.02
C THR A 47 10.17 27.05 6.06
N ASN A 48 10.10 28.30 6.54
CA ASN A 48 9.06 28.79 7.44
C ASN A 48 7.89 29.48 6.71
N SER A 49 7.89 29.54 5.37
CA SER A 49 6.81 30.14 4.61
C SER A 49 5.56 29.25 4.64
N GLU A 50 4.42 29.88 4.49
CA GLU A 50 3.14 29.16 4.43
C GLU A 50 3.05 28.24 3.21
N LEU A 51 3.57 28.69 2.05
CA LEU A 51 3.65 27.87 0.86
C LEU A 51 4.49 26.60 1.10
N PHE A 52 5.65 26.72 1.73
CA PHE A 52 6.49 25.57 2.05
C PHE A 52 5.81 24.59 3.00
N ARG A 53 5.05 25.10 3.97
CA ARG A 53 4.24 24.29 4.87
C ARG A 53 3.18 23.48 4.13
N ILE A 54 2.47 24.10 3.17
CA ILE A 54 1.46 23.44 2.33
C ILE A 54 2.12 22.35 1.49
N LEU A 55 3.24 22.63 0.82
CA LEU A 55 3.96 21.65 0.02
C LEU A 55 4.43 20.45 0.86
N THR A 56 4.89 20.69 2.08
CA THR A 56 5.27 19.62 3.02
C THR A 56 4.06 18.77 3.41
N GLN A 57 2.92 19.38 3.69
CA GLN A 57 1.69 18.65 4.00
C GLN A 57 1.23 17.78 2.81
N ILE A 58 1.30 18.28 1.58
CA ILE A 58 0.99 17.52 0.37
C ILE A 58 1.93 16.32 0.26
N GLN A 59 3.22 16.53 0.43
CA GLN A 59 4.23 15.46 0.36
C GLN A 59 3.99 14.37 1.42
N ASP A 60 3.71 14.76 2.65
CA ASP A 60 3.44 13.84 3.75
C ASP A 60 2.18 13.01 3.48
N GLU A 61 1.14 13.63 2.95
CA GLU A 61 -0.10 12.94 2.60
C GLU A 61 0.08 11.96 1.44
N VAL A 62 0.79 12.34 0.38
CA VAL A 62 1.14 11.45 -0.74
C VAL A 62 1.97 10.27 -0.25
N HIS A 63 2.96 10.53 0.61
CA HIS A 63 3.78 9.48 1.20
C HIS A 63 2.96 8.52 2.07
N ARG A 64 2.09 9.05 2.93
CA ARG A 64 1.16 8.27 3.75
C ARG A 64 0.23 7.40 2.89
N PHE A 65 -0.31 7.97 1.82
CA PHE A 65 -1.15 7.25 0.86
C PHE A 65 -0.39 6.10 0.19
N ALA A 66 0.82 6.36 -0.30
CA ALA A 66 1.65 5.36 -0.96
C ALA A 66 1.99 4.19 -0.03
N ILE A 67 2.41 4.46 1.21
CA ILE A 67 2.69 3.43 2.22
C ILE A 67 1.44 2.59 2.48
N THR A 68 0.30 3.24 2.69
CA THR A 68 -0.97 2.55 2.97
C THR A 68 -1.41 1.68 1.78
N PHE A 69 -1.27 2.19 0.57
CA PHE A 69 -1.58 1.46 -0.66
C PHE A 69 -0.71 0.21 -0.81
N HIS A 70 0.61 0.36 -0.67
CA HIS A 70 1.54 -0.77 -0.77
C HIS A 70 1.32 -1.81 0.34
N ARG A 71 1.04 -1.37 1.55
CA ARG A 71 0.73 -2.24 2.68
C ARG A 71 -0.54 -3.06 2.42
N ASN A 72 -1.59 -2.40 1.93
CA ASN A 72 -2.85 -3.07 1.60
C ASN A 72 -2.67 -4.08 0.44
N LYS A 73 -1.91 -3.72 -0.58
CA LYS A 73 -1.60 -4.61 -1.71
C LYS A 73 -0.84 -5.85 -1.25
N ARG A 74 0.20 -5.69 -0.42
CA ARG A 74 0.97 -6.81 0.16
C ARG A 74 0.09 -7.72 1.02
N SER A 75 -0.75 -7.14 1.89
CA SER A 75 -1.65 -7.90 2.75
C SER A 75 -2.67 -8.73 1.96
N LYS A 76 -3.23 -8.18 0.90
CA LYS A 76 -4.16 -8.90 0.01
C LYS A 76 -3.45 -10.04 -0.72
N HIS A 77 -2.25 -9.80 -1.25
CA HIS A 77 -1.47 -10.82 -1.94
C HIS A 77 -1.09 -11.96 -1.00
N GLN A 78 -0.66 -11.64 0.21
CA GLN A 78 -0.33 -12.66 1.23
C GLN A 78 -1.54 -13.49 1.60
N LEU A 79 -2.71 -12.86 1.83
CA LEU A 79 -3.94 -13.59 2.15
C LEU A 79 -4.36 -14.50 0.98
N HIS A 80 -4.27 -14.00 -0.25
CA HIS A 80 -4.58 -14.81 -1.44
C HIS A 80 -3.66 -16.04 -1.51
N SER A 81 -2.36 -15.87 -1.36
CA SER A 81 -1.39 -16.97 -1.38
C SER A 81 -1.66 -18.01 -0.27
N GLU A 82 -1.94 -17.59 0.96
CA GLU A 82 -2.27 -18.53 2.04
C GLU A 82 -3.60 -19.27 1.78
N LEU A 83 -4.58 -18.61 1.18
CA LEU A 83 -5.85 -19.25 0.83
C LEU A 83 -5.70 -20.26 -0.33
N ASP A 84 -4.70 -20.10 -1.19
CA ASP A 84 -4.40 -21.04 -2.28
C ASP A 84 -3.93 -22.41 -1.76
N GLU A 85 -3.31 -22.44 -0.60
CA GLU A 85 -2.86 -23.66 0.07
C GLU A 85 -4.02 -24.52 0.63
N ILE A 86 -5.22 -23.93 0.78
CA ILE A 86 -6.35 -24.60 1.44
C ILE A 86 -7.22 -25.32 0.43
N LYS A 87 -7.12 -26.64 0.40
CA LYS A 87 -7.98 -27.47 -0.46
C LYS A 87 -9.46 -27.30 -0.11
N GLY A 88 -10.29 -27.11 -1.13
CA GLY A 88 -11.74 -26.96 -0.97
C GLY A 88 -12.23 -25.50 -0.90
N ILE A 89 -11.31 -24.53 -0.97
CA ILE A 89 -11.63 -23.10 -1.05
C ILE A 89 -11.46 -22.64 -2.50
N GLY A 90 -12.57 -22.47 -3.19
CA GLY A 90 -12.58 -21.97 -4.58
C GLY A 90 -12.48 -20.43 -4.67
N GLU A 91 -12.19 -19.91 -5.87
CA GLU A 91 -11.95 -18.47 -6.14
C GLU A 91 -13.04 -17.55 -5.56
N LYS A 92 -14.30 -17.89 -5.73
CA LYS A 92 -15.44 -17.11 -5.18
C LYS A 92 -15.36 -16.91 -3.67
N SER A 93 -14.92 -17.95 -2.94
CA SER A 93 -14.77 -17.88 -1.48
C SER A 93 -13.53 -17.11 -1.06
N LYS A 94 -12.44 -17.20 -1.83
CA LYS A 94 -11.24 -16.38 -1.64
C LYS A 94 -11.55 -14.91 -1.83
N GLU A 95 -12.26 -14.53 -2.89
CA GLU A 95 -12.68 -13.15 -3.12
C GLU A 95 -13.53 -12.58 -1.98
N LEU A 96 -14.50 -13.39 -1.46
CA LEU A 96 -15.30 -12.98 -0.32
C LEU A 96 -14.46 -12.77 0.94
N LEU A 97 -13.50 -13.66 1.21
CA LEU A 97 -12.58 -13.51 2.35
C LEU A 97 -11.67 -12.29 2.19
N LEU A 98 -11.11 -12.07 1.00
CA LEU A 98 -10.29 -10.89 0.70
C LEU A 98 -11.07 -9.58 0.87
N LYS A 99 -12.33 -9.57 0.46
CA LYS A 99 -13.22 -8.40 0.58
C LYS A 99 -13.57 -8.09 2.04
N ASN A 100 -13.88 -9.11 2.85
CA ASN A 100 -14.38 -8.92 4.21
C ASN A 100 -13.25 -8.82 5.25
N PHE A 101 -12.20 -9.61 5.13
CA PHE A 101 -11.14 -9.69 6.16
C PHE A 101 -9.85 -8.96 5.78
N LYS A 102 -9.52 -8.80 4.51
CA LYS A 102 -8.39 -8.01 3.95
C LYS A 102 -6.99 -8.49 4.34
N THR A 103 -6.80 -9.16 5.47
CA THR A 103 -5.49 -9.62 5.96
C THR A 103 -5.57 -11.03 6.55
N VAL A 104 -4.46 -11.78 6.48
CA VAL A 104 -4.32 -13.09 7.14
C VAL A 104 -4.60 -13.01 8.64
N LYS A 105 -4.06 -11.99 9.30
CA LYS A 105 -4.27 -11.78 10.73
C LYS A 105 -5.75 -11.68 11.08
N ARG A 106 -6.53 -10.98 10.29
CA ARG A 106 -7.97 -10.80 10.51
C ARG A 106 -8.73 -12.11 10.31
N VAL A 107 -8.37 -12.92 9.29
CA VAL A 107 -8.95 -14.25 9.10
C VAL A 107 -8.62 -15.19 10.27
N LYS A 108 -7.37 -15.19 10.74
CA LYS A 108 -6.95 -15.98 11.90
C LYS A 108 -7.68 -15.61 13.20
N SER A 109 -7.99 -14.34 13.38
CA SER A 109 -8.70 -13.85 14.58
C SER A 109 -10.23 -13.89 14.46
N ALA A 110 -10.76 -14.20 13.29
CA ALA A 110 -12.20 -14.34 13.08
C ALA A 110 -12.73 -15.64 13.69
N ASP A 111 -13.86 -15.56 14.34
CA ASP A 111 -14.51 -16.76 14.85
C ASP A 111 -15.23 -17.54 13.71
N ILE A 112 -15.65 -18.77 14.03
CA ILE A 112 -16.29 -19.63 13.05
C ILE A 112 -17.64 -19.08 12.57
N GLN A 113 -18.33 -18.29 13.39
CA GLN A 113 -19.61 -17.68 13.05
C GLN A 113 -19.41 -16.53 12.05
N GLU A 114 -18.40 -15.68 12.26
CA GLU A 114 -18.02 -14.62 11.29
C GLU A 114 -17.64 -15.23 9.94
N LEU A 115 -16.82 -16.28 9.95
CA LEU A 115 -16.43 -16.99 8.72
C LEU A 115 -17.63 -17.64 8.03
N THR A 116 -18.52 -18.26 8.79
CA THR A 116 -19.74 -18.91 8.28
C THR A 116 -20.66 -17.92 7.59
N GLY A 117 -20.82 -16.73 8.12
CA GLY A 117 -21.61 -15.66 7.52
C GLY A 117 -21.08 -15.20 6.14
N VAL A 118 -19.79 -15.39 5.88
CA VAL A 118 -19.14 -14.95 4.64
C VAL A 118 -19.06 -16.07 3.58
N ILE A 119 -18.66 -17.28 3.99
CA ILE A 119 -18.34 -18.38 3.04
C ILE A 119 -19.13 -19.66 3.28
N GLY A 120 -20.04 -19.68 4.23
CA GLY A 120 -20.83 -20.83 4.63
C GLY A 120 -20.12 -21.80 5.59
N PRO A 121 -20.87 -22.67 6.30
CA PRO A 121 -20.36 -23.43 7.44
C PRO A 121 -19.25 -24.43 7.10
N GLN A 122 -19.36 -25.14 5.99
CA GLN A 122 -18.36 -26.14 5.59
C GLN A 122 -17.00 -25.52 5.32
N LYS A 123 -16.97 -24.41 4.58
CA LYS A 123 -15.72 -23.71 4.23
C LYS A 123 -15.16 -22.93 5.40
N ALA A 124 -16.02 -22.38 6.26
CA ALA A 124 -15.61 -21.73 7.50
C ALA A 124 -14.84 -22.70 8.41
N THR A 125 -15.33 -23.92 8.54
CA THR A 125 -14.63 -24.98 9.31
C THR A 125 -13.26 -25.31 8.71
N LEU A 126 -13.15 -25.42 7.39
CA LEU A 126 -11.86 -25.68 6.72
C LEU A 126 -10.86 -24.54 7.00
N ILE A 127 -11.27 -23.29 6.84
CA ILE A 127 -10.42 -22.11 7.11
C ILE A 127 -10.01 -22.04 8.57
N HIS A 128 -10.96 -22.17 9.48
CA HIS A 128 -10.71 -22.13 10.91
C HIS A 128 -9.71 -23.23 11.32
N ASN A 129 -9.92 -24.46 10.89
CA ASN A 129 -9.00 -25.57 11.20
C ASN A 129 -7.60 -25.35 10.61
N TYR A 130 -7.50 -24.91 9.36
CA TYR A 130 -6.20 -24.62 8.74
C TYR A 130 -5.38 -23.64 9.56
N PHE A 131 -5.96 -22.52 9.95
CA PHE A 131 -5.25 -21.48 10.67
C PHE A 131 -5.00 -21.78 12.16
N HIS A 132 -5.80 -22.64 12.80
CA HIS A 132 -5.62 -23.00 14.20
C HIS A 132 -4.77 -24.26 14.39
N LEU A 133 -4.89 -25.26 13.50
CA LEU A 133 -4.06 -26.47 13.54
C LEU A 133 -2.63 -26.22 13.04
N SER A 134 -2.43 -25.29 12.10
CA SER A 134 -1.09 -24.89 11.66
C SER A 134 -0.31 -24.06 12.69
N GLY A 135 -0.98 -23.53 13.71
CA GLY A 135 -0.36 -22.74 14.77
C GLY A 135 0.34 -23.58 15.86
N GLU A 136 0.08 -24.88 15.95
CA GLU A 136 0.68 -25.75 16.97
C GLU A 136 2.02 -26.39 16.56
N GLN A 137 2.46 -26.22 15.30
CA GLN A 137 3.73 -26.79 14.82
C GLN A 137 4.90 -25.78 14.79
N SER A 138 4.75 -24.60 15.37
CA SER A 138 5.83 -23.61 15.48
C SER A 138 6.07 -23.22 16.94
N LYS A 139 6.53 -24.19 17.73
CA LYS A 139 7.24 -23.93 19.00
C LYS A 139 8.55 -24.68 19.00
#